data_5c12e41006db2f9c248e3442a955cdc8
#
_entry.id   5c12e41006db2f9c248e3442a955cdc8
#
_cell.length_a   1.000
_cell.length_b   1.000
_cell.length_c   1.000
_cell.angle_alpha   90.00
_cell.angle_beta   90.00
_cell.angle_gamma   90.00
#
_symmetry.space_group_name_H-M   'P 1'
#
loop_
_entity.id
_entity.type
_entity.pdbx_description
1 polymer ?
#
loop_
_entity_poly.entity_id
_entity_poly.type
_entity_poly.pdbx_seq_one_letter_code
_entity_poly.pdbx_strand_id
1 'polypeptide(L)'
;MLRMEIALFLVMAFVAGIYFSAERKNTLLHRTFSVLLVVAQINLIFDGVTLYTVNHLDTVPRLLNDILHRFFIGTTVLVVYLFYQYIAILVEDETGKPRRLDLAAKIFLGAAELGALLLPVHYAITPLGNYSDGIHVSVCYSSVAFYLILCCWLLLWNWKALHPKKKFAIGAALVIEVSVSATQAFYPTCLISGMGITLMTLSYYLTLENPDILRAELTEQKMSMLYLKSQVNPHFLYNTLDTIRIQAQLNNDKPVADLLMRLVDFFRLSVKVDRQMVALDDELELLEAYMELMCYRYPELSCDYDIDPDLGGVLVPNFILQPIVENSLLHGLKNKGYKGSVCITAQKSTEYNDKMEILVSDTGSGFAEGKKEQIDQMLQNYARQAPKLEGNSIGILNVQKRIKLLCGKECGLWYTENASGGVTAHLLLGMYD
;
A
#
# COMPACT_ATOMS: atom_id res chain seq x y z
N MET A 1 -38.04 13.47 -18.20
CA MET A 1 -37.28 12.33 -17.70
C MET A 1 -36.08 12.01 -18.59
N LEU A 2 -36.20 11.75 -19.88
CA LEU A 2 -35.07 11.46 -20.78
C LEU A 2 -33.92 12.49 -20.75
N ARG A 3 -34.21 13.78 -20.51
CA ARG A 3 -33.18 14.83 -20.39
C ARG A 3 -32.26 14.62 -19.18
N MET A 4 -32.79 14.04 -18.11
CA MET A 4 -31.99 13.75 -16.90
C MET A 4 -31.02 12.60 -17.17
N GLU A 5 -31.48 11.50 -17.79
CA GLU A 5 -30.64 10.33 -18.12
C GLU A 5 -29.51 10.71 -19.07
N ILE A 6 -29.77 11.57 -20.07
CA ILE A 6 -28.72 12.11 -20.93
C ILE A 6 -27.69 12.91 -20.16
N ALA A 7 -28.13 13.77 -19.22
CA ALA A 7 -27.22 14.57 -18.40
C ALA A 7 -26.34 13.68 -17.49
N LEU A 8 -26.95 12.67 -16.83
CA LEU A 8 -26.23 11.71 -16.00
C LEU A 8 -25.19 10.90 -16.82
N PHE A 9 -25.58 10.46 -18.01
CA PHE A 9 -24.66 9.77 -18.92
C PHE A 9 -23.48 10.65 -19.31
N LEU A 10 -23.69 11.92 -19.64
CA LEU A 10 -22.61 12.86 -19.99
C LEU A 10 -21.67 13.10 -18.79
N VAL A 11 -22.20 13.25 -17.57
CA VAL A 11 -21.38 13.38 -16.36
C VAL A 11 -20.52 12.12 -16.17
N MET A 12 -21.11 10.93 -16.29
CA MET A 12 -20.37 9.68 -16.14
C MET A 12 -19.33 9.49 -17.25
N ALA A 13 -19.65 9.86 -18.51
CA ALA A 13 -18.71 9.79 -19.62
C ALA A 13 -17.51 10.73 -19.40
N PHE A 14 -17.77 11.93 -18.86
CA PHE A 14 -16.70 12.87 -18.50
C PHE A 14 -15.81 12.31 -17.39
N VAL A 15 -16.40 11.78 -16.31
CA VAL A 15 -15.65 11.12 -15.22
C VAL A 15 -14.83 9.95 -15.75
N ALA A 16 -15.39 9.10 -16.58
CA ALA A 16 -14.67 7.99 -17.20
C ALA A 16 -13.51 8.47 -18.10
N GLY A 17 -13.73 9.52 -18.90
CA GLY A 17 -12.68 10.13 -19.71
C GLY A 17 -11.48 10.58 -18.86
N ILE A 18 -11.72 11.30 -17.76
CA ILE A 18 -10.66 11.71 -16.84
C ILE A 18 -10.03 10.49 -16.17
N TYR A 19 -10.84 9.52 -15.73
CA TYR A 19 -10.35 8.32 -15.06
C TYR A 19 -9.40 7.52 -15.96
N PHE A 20 -9.75 7.27 -17.22
CA PHE A 20 -8.95 6.48 -18.15
C PHE A 20 -7.77 7.24 -18.78
N SER A 21 -7.76 8.58 -18.72
CA SER A 21 -6.62 9.39 -19.20
C SER A 21 -5.45 9.41 -18.22
N ALA A 22 -5.66 9.08 -16.95
CA ALA A 22 -4.62 9.10 -15.92
C ALA A 22 -3.86 7.77 -15.85
N GLU A 23 -2.52 7.83 -15.77
CA GLU A 23 -1.70 6.65 -15.49
C GLU A 23 -1.98 6.08 -14.10
N ARG A 24 -2.30 4.79 -14.03
CA ARG A 24 -2.68 4.12 -12.80
C ARG A 24 -1.94 2.81 -12.61
N LYS A 25 -1.68 2.45 -11.36
CA LYS A 25 -1.15 1.13 -11.00
C LYS A 25 -2.22 0.07 -11.30
N ASN A 26 -1.82 -1.03 -11.90
CA ASN A 26 -2.71 -2.15 -12.22
C ASN A 26 -3.03 -3.00 -10.97
N THR A 27 -3.79 -2.42 -10.03
CA THR A 27 -4.26 -3.12 -8.83
C THR A 27 -5.65 -3.73 -9.06
N LEU A 28 -6.03 -4.71 -8.25
CA LEU A 28 -7.35 -5.30 -8.31
C LEU A 28 -8.45 -4.26 -8.04
N LEU A 29 -8.20 -3.31 -7.13
CA LEU A 29 -9.13 -2.23 -6.79
C LEU A 29 -9.42 -1.34 -8.02
N HIS A 30 -8.35 -0.85 -8.70
CA HIS A 30 -8.50 -0.02 -9.89
C HIS A 30 -9.17 -0.78 -11.06
N ARG A 31 -8.86 -2.06 -11.23
CA ARG A 31 -9.54 -2.91 -12.23
C ARG A 31 -11.04 -3.00 -11.95
N THR A 32 -11.41 -3.24 -10.70
CA THR A 32 -12.83 -3.33 -10.30
C THR A 32 -13.55 -2.01 -10.53
N PHE A 33 -12.93 -0.88 -10.20
CA PHE A 33 -13.51 0.44 -10.45
C PHE A 33 -13.62 0.75 -11.96
N SER A 34 -12.65 0.36 -12.77
CA SER A 34 -12.73 0.48 -14.24
C SER A 34 -13.92 -0.27 -14.80
N VAL A 35 -14.13 -1.51 -14.37
CA VAL A 35 -15.29 -2.32 -14.80
C VAL A 35 -16.59 -1.68 -14.32
N LEU A 36 -16.63 -1.22 -13.07
CA LEU A 36 -17.79 -0.52 -12.51
C LEU A 36 -18.18 0.71 -13.35
N LEU A 37 -17.22 1.56 -13.74
CA LEU A 37 -17.47 2.73 -14.58
C LEU A 37 -18.09 2.35 -15.92
N VAL A 38 -17.55 1.33 -16.59
CA VAL A 38 -18.07 0.87 -17.88
C VAL A 38 -19.46 0.29 -17.75
N VAL A 39 -19.70 -0.58 -16.76
CA VAL A 39 -21.01 -1.23 -16.54
C VAL A 39 -22.06 -0.20 -16.12
N ALA A 40 -21.68 0.78 -15.27
CA ALA A 40 -22.58 1.86 -14.89
C ALA A 40 -23.00 2.74 -16.08
N GLN A 41 -22.09 3.01 -17.03
CA GLN A 41 -22.45 3.72 -18.26
C GLN A 41 -23.40 2.91 -19.16
N ILE A 42 -23.15 1.60 -19.30
CA ILE A 42 -24.05 0.71 -20.05
C ILE A 42 -25.43 0.67 -19.38
N ASN A 43 -25.47 0.60 -18.07
CA ASN A 43 -26.73 0.64 -17.29
C ASN A 43 -27.51 1.93 -17.54
N LEU A 44 -26.87 3.11 -17.53
CA LEU A 44 -27.52 4.39 -17.83
C LEU A 44 -28.11 4.45 -19.25
N ILE A 45 -27.47 3.79 -20.21
CA ILE A 45 -28.03 3.68 -21.58
C ILE A 45 -29.31 2.85 -21.54
N PHE A 46 -29.27 1.67 -20.90
CA PHE A 46 -30.48 0.82 -20.79
C PHE A 46 -31.56 1.49 -19.95
N ASP A 47 -31.23 2.24 -18.89
CA ASP A 47 -32.19 3.01 -18.10
C ASP A 47 -32.94 4.03 -18.95
N GLY A 48 -32.23 4.86 -19.71
CA GLY A 48 -32.82 5.84 -20.63
C GLY A 48 -33.65 5.19 -21.76
N VAL A 49 -33.16 4.09 -22.34
CA VAL A 49 -33.88 3.36 -23.39
C VAL A 49 -35.14 2.69 -22.85
N THR A 50 -35.10 2.04 -21.70
CA THR A 50 -36.25 1.40 -21.08
C THR A 50 -37.30 2.40 -20.63
N LEU A 51 -36.84 3.55 -20.08
CA LEU A 51 -37.74 4.66 -19.76
C LEU A 51 -38.55 5.13 -20.97
N TYR A 52 -37.88 5.24 -22.13
CA TYR A 52 -38.56 5.60 -23.38
C TYR A 52 -39.52 4.50 -23.83
N THR A 53 -39.05 3.26 -23.91
CA THR A 53 -39.83 2.15 -24.51
C THR A 53 -41.04 1.74 -23.67
N VAL A 54 -40.96 1.82 -22.33
CA VAL A 54 -42.11 1.55 -21.42
C VAL A 54 -43.20 2.59 -21.60
N ASN A 55 -42.87 3.84 -21.90
CA ASN A 55 -43.89 4.87 -22.15
C ASN A 55 -44.42 4.90 -23.59
N HIS A 56 -43.94 3.98 -24.48
CA HIS A 56 -44.34 3.83 -25.86
C HIS A 56 -44.72 2.39 -26.19
N LEU A 57 -45.46 1.74 -25.26
CA LEU A 57 -45.87 0.32 -25.40
C LEU A 57 -46.78 0.04 -26.60
N ASP A 58 -47.42 1.07 -27.15
CA ASP A 58 -48.24 1.06 -28.35
C ASP A 58 -47.43 0.96 -29.65
N THR A 59 -46.23 1.48 -29.65
CA THR A 59 -45.40 1.56 -30.88
C THR A 59 -44.18 0.64 -30.81
N VAL A 60 -43.70 0.25 -29.60
CA VAL A 60 -42.56 -0.63 -29.41
C VAL A 60 -43.01 -2.09 -29.27
N PRO A 61 -42.45 -3.04 -30.06
CA PRO A 61 -42.77 -4.45 -29.92
C PRO A 61 -42.50 -4.96 -28.51
N ARG A 62 -43.45 -5.68 -27.90
CA ARG A 62 -43.35 -6.20 -26.54
C ARG A 62 -42.06 -7.01 -26.32
N LEU A 63 -41.70 -7.87 -27.27
CA LEU A 63 -40.47 -8.69 -27.17
C LEU A 63 -39.22 -7.82 -27.02
N LEU A 64 -39.13 -6.74 -27.79
CA LEU A 64 -38.00 -5.82 -27.72
C LEU A 64 -37.94 -5.12 -26.35
N ASN A 65 -39.11 -4.69 -25.84
CA ASN A 65 -39.19 -4.04 -24.55
C ASN A 65 -38.80 -5.00 -23.41
N ASP A 66 -39.29 -6.25 -23.45
CA ASP A 66 -38.91 -7.29 -22.50
C ASP A 66 -37.38 -7.58 -22.51
N ILE A 67 -36.74 -7.63 -23.67
CA ILE A 67 -35.30 -7.84 -23.80
C ILE A 67 -34.55 -6.67 -23.19
N LEU A 68 -34.90 -5.43 -23.53
CA LEU A 68 -34.25 -4.23 -22.99
C LEU A 68 -34.38 -4.13 -21.47
N HIS A 69 -35.55 -4.49 -20.93
CA HIS A 69 -35.75 -4.50 -19.48
C HIS A 69 -34.92 -5.57 -18.75
N ARG A 70 -34.72 -6.73 -19.36
CA ARG A 70 -33.86 -7.79 -18.80
C ARG A 70 -32.41 -7.29 -18.73
N PHE A 71 -31.92 -6.65 -19.78
CA PHE A 71 -30.57 -6.03 -19.76
C PHE A 71 -30.45 -4.90 -18.75
N PHE A 72 -31.46 -4.05 -18.61
CA PHE A 72 -31.49 -3.00 -17.61
C PHE A 72 -31.38 -3.57 -16.20
N ILE A 73 -32.20 -4.54 -15.83
CA ILE A 73 -32.14 -5.14 -14.49
C ILE A 73 -30.86 -5.92 -14.27
N GLY A 74 -30.39 -6.71 -15.24
CA GLY A 74 -29.12 -7.42 -15.13
C GLY A 74 -27.95 -6.46 -14.92
N THR A 75 -27.85 -5.41 -15.73
CA THR A 75 -26.78 -4.41 -15.53
C THR A 75 -26.90 -3.68 -14.18
N THR A 76 -28.10 -3.43 -13.67
CA THR A 76 -28.30 -2.83 -12.33
C THR A 76 -27.81 -3.77 -11.22
N VAL A 77 -28.17 -5.05 -11.27
CA VAL A 77 -27.69 -6.06 -10.33
C VAL A 77 -26.16 -6.17 -10.37
N LEU A 78 -25.58 -6.17 -11.57
CA LEU A 78 -24.13 -6.22 -11.74
C LEU A 78 -23.43 -4.98 -11.17
N VAL A 79 -23.99 -3.77 -11.36
CA VAL A 79 -23.45 -2.52 -10.80
C VAL A 79 -23.39 -2.58 -9.28
N VAL A 80 -24.49 -2.99 -8.63
CA VAL A 80 -24.56 -3.06 -7.16
C VAL A 80 -23.61 -4.13 -6.61
N TYR A 81 -23.46 -5.26 -7.30
CA TYR A 81 -22.43 -6.25 -6.98
C TYR A 81 -21.01 -5.69 -7.09
N LEU A 82 -20.71 -4.93 -8.15
CA LEU A 82 -19.40 -4.32 -8.35
C LEU A 82 -19.09 -3.26 -7.27
N PHE A 83 -20.09 -2.51 -6.80
CA PHE A 83 -19.93 -1.63 -5.64
C PHE A 83 -19.56 -2.43 -4.37
N TYR A 84 -20.26 -3.53 -4.12
CA TYR A 84 -19.89 -4.42 -3.01
C TYR A 84 -18.45 -4.96 -3.17
N GLN A 85 -18.08 -5.43 -4.35
CA GLN A 85 -16.74 -5.96 -4.62
C GLN A 85 -15.66 -4.90 -4.38
N TYR A 86 -15.89 -3.67 -4.82
CA TYR A 86 -14.98 -2.57 -4.60
C TYR A 86 -14.76 -2.31 -3.10
N ILE A 87 -15.85 -2.25 -2.31
CA ILE A 87 -15.75 -2.09 -0.85
C ILE A 87 -15.05 -3.29 -0.20
N ALA A 88 -15.35 -4.51 -0.62
CA ALA A 88 -14.76 -5.72 -0.06
C ALA A 88 -13.24 -5.77 -0.30
N ILE A 89 -12.77 -5.38 -1.50
CA ILE A 89 -11.34 -5.26 -1.82
C ILE A 89 -10.71 -4.16 -0.98
N LEU A 90 -11.35 -2.99 -0.88
CA LEU A 90 -10.86 -1.86 -0.11
C LEU A 90 -10.67 -2.21 1.38
N VAL A 91 -11.60 -2.99 1.94
CA VAL A 91 -11.54 -3.47 3.33
C VAL A 91 -10.44 -4.53 3.49
N GLU A 92 -10.28 -5.45 2.52
CA GLU A 92 -9.19 -6.45 2.52
C GLU A 92 -7.82 -5.79 2.48
N ASP A 93 -7.63 -4.81 1.60
CA ASP A 93 -6.36 -4.06 1.47
C ASP A 93 -5.99 -3.35 2.77
N GLU A 94 -6.96 -2.84 3.52
CA GLU A 94 -6.72 -2.09 4.77
C GLU A 94 -6.55 -3.00 5.99
N THR A 95 -7.28 -4.10 6.05
CA THR A 95 -7.34 -4.98 7.24
C THR A 95 -6.49 -6.22 7.13
N GLY A 96 -6.06 -6.59 5.92
CA GLY A 96 -5.39 -7.88 5.63
C GLY A 96 -6.27 -9.11 5.82
N LYS A 97 -7.58 -8.94 6.03
CA LYS A 97 -8.51 -10.05 6.26
C LYS A 97 -9.13 -10.55 4.96
N PRO A 98 -9.19 -11.86 4.72
CA PRO A 98 -9.76 -12.41 3.49
C PRO A 98 -11.27 -12.14 3.37
N ARG A 99 -11.76 -12.02 2.14
CA ARG A 99 -13.18 -11.78 1.79
C ARG A 99 -14.03 -13.03 1.99
N ARG A 100 -14.43 -13.30 3.23
CA ARG A 100 -15.18 -14.53 3.59
C ARG A 100 -16.52 -14.70 2.89
N LEU A 101 -17.18 -13.59 2.54
CA LEU A 101 -18.52 -13.60 1.91
C LEU A 101 -18.47 -13.49 0.37
N ASP A 102 -17.28 -13.46 -0.23
CA ASP A 102 -17.12 -13.29 -1.68
C ASP A 102 -17.80 -14.43 -2.49
N LEU A 103 -17.69 -15.68 -2.04
CA LEU A 103 -18.34 -16.81 -2.69
C LEU A 103 -19.87 -16.71 -2.61
N ALA A 104 -20.41 -16.37 -1.44
CA ALA A 104 -21.86 -16.21 -1.26
C ALA A 104 -22.40 -15.06 -2.13
N ALA A 105 -21.67 -13.94 -2.19
CA ALA A 105 -22.02 -12.81 -3.04
C ALA A 105 -22.03 -13.18 -4.53
N LYS A 106 -21.08 -13.99 -5.00
CA LYS A 106 -21.01 -14.47 -6.39
C LYS A 106 -22.15 -15.46 -6.72
N ILE A 107 -22.47 -16.37 -5.79
CA ILE A 107 -23.59 -17.31 -5.98
C ILE A 107 -24.90 -16.53 -6.06
N PHE A 108 -25.08 -15.53 -5.19
CA PHE A 108 -26.27 -14.69 -5.22
C PHE A 108 -26.37 -13.87 -6.52
N LEU A 109 -25.24 -13.33 -7.02
CA LEU A 109 -25.21 -12.67 -8.33
C LEU A 109 -25.70 -13.59 -9.43
N GLY A 110 -25.16 -14.82 -9.51
CA GLY A 110 -25.58 -15.78 -10.53
C GLY A 110 -27.07 -16.12 -10.46
N ALA A 111 -27.61 -16.26 -9.26
CA ALA A 111 -29.05 -16.51 -9.06
C ALA A 111 -29.90 -15.29 -9.46
N ALA A 112 -29.49 -14.08 -9.12
CA ALA A 112 -30.18 -12.85 -9.47
C ALA A 112 -30.16 -12.58 -10.98
N GLU A 113 -29.01 -12.78 -11.66
CA GLU A 113 -28.89 -12.66 -13.11
C GLU A 113 -29.79 -13.70 -13.84
N LEU A 114 -29.83 -14.94 -13.34
CA LEU A 114 -30.73 -15.96 -13.88
C LEU A 114 -32.19 -15.55 -13.69
N GLY A 115 -32.52 -14.96 -12.54
CA GLY A 115 -33.86 -14.41 -12.27
C GLY A 115 -34.20 -13.26 -13.23
N ALA A 116 -33.29 -12.33 -13.43
CA ALA A 116 -33.44 -11.22 -14.39
C ALA A 116 -33.66 -11.73 -15.83
N LEU A 117 -33.03 -12.86 -16.20
CA LEU A 117 -33.14 -13.42 -17.55
C LEU A 117 -34.44 -14.21 -17.75
N LEU A 118 -34.86 -15.00 -16.77
CA LEU A 118 -35.93 -16.00 -16.96
C LEU A 118 -37.33 -15.56 -16.49
N LEU A 119 -37.41 -14.64 -15.52
CA LEU A 119 -38.71 -14.26 -14.95
C LEU A 119 -39.50 -13.37 -15.91
N PRO A 120 -40.85 -13.45 -15.86
CA PRO A 120 -41.71 -12.65 -16.74
C PRO A 120 -41.68 -11.18 -16.35
N VAL A 121 -41.66 -10.30 -17.38
CA VAL A 121 -41.71 -8.84 -17.21
C VAL A 121 -43.21 -8.43 -17.30
N HIS A 122 -43.66 -7.65 -16.33
CA HIS A 122 -44.97 -7.01 -16.32
C HIS A 122 -44.83 -5.50 -16.32
N TYR A 123 -45.81 -4.84 -16.96
CA TYR A 123 -45.85 -3.37 -17.03
C TYR A 123 -47.13 -2.84 -16.40
N ALA A 124 -46.99 -1.90 -15.49
CA ALA A 124 -48.11 -1.15 -14.92
C ALA A 124 -48.29 0.15 -15.73
N ILE A 125 -49.50 0.39 -16.18
CA ILE A 125 -49.91 1.57 -16.93
C ILE A 125 -50.62 2.52 -15.99
N THR A 126 -50.08 3.71 -15.80
CA THR A 126 -50.65 4.73 -14.92
C THR A 126 -50.71 6.11 -15.59
N PRO A 127 -51.59 7.03 -15.13
CA PRO A 127 -51.67 8.39 -15.68
C PRO A 127 -50.39 9.21 -15.49
N LEU A 128 -49.54 8.83 -14.52
CA LEU A 128 -48.29 9.52 -14.20
C LEU A 128 -47.07 8.99 -14.99
N GLY A 129 -47.26 7.89 -15.71
CA GLY A 129 -46.20 7.19 -16.47
C GLY A 129 -46.30 5.68 -16.29
N ASN A 130 -45.75 4.96 -17.25
CA ASN A 130 -45.70 3.49 -17.19
C ASN A 130 -44.39 3.04 -16.53
N TYR A 131 -44.42 1.93 -15.82
CA TYR A 131 -43.23 1.34 -15.18
C TYR A 131 -43.32 -0.19 -15.19
N SER A 132 -42.19 -0.88 -15.01
CA SER A 132 -42.17 -2.33 -14.85
C SER A 132 -42.55 -2.70 -13.41
N ASP A 133 -43.25 -3.81 -13.26
CA ASP A 133 -43.76 -4.33 -11.97
C ASP A 133 -43.64 -5.86 -11.91
N GLY A 134 -43.90 -6.42 -10.72
CA GLY A 134 -43.96 -7.86 -10.49
C GLY A 134 -42.64 -8.51 -10.07
N ILE A 135 -42.56 -9.83 -10.20
CA ILE A 135 -41.47 -10.67 -9.67
C ILE A 135 -40.12 -10.29 -10.28
N HIS A 136 -40.08 -9.90 -11.55
CA HIS A 136 -38.89 -9.51 -12.24
C HIS A 136 -38.22 -8.28 -11.57
N VAL A 137 -38.99 -7.27 -11.21
CA VAL A 137 -38.53 -6.07 -10.51
C VAL A 137 -38.11 -6.38 -9.05
N SER A 138 -38.81 -7.35 -8.42
CA SER A 138 -38.46 -7.81 -7.07
C SER A 138 -37.06 -8.42 -7.00
N VAL A 139 -36.55 -9.02 -8.08
CA VAL A 139 -35.14 -9.46 -8.17
C VAL A 139 -34.18 -8.28 -8.03
N CYS A 140 -34.49 -7.15 -8.69
CA CYS A 140 -33.65 -5.95 -8.58
C CYS A 140 -33.63 -5.42 -7.14
N TYR A 141 -34.81 -5.18 -6.53
CA TYR A 141 -34.89 -4.67 -5.16
C TYR A 141 -34.25 -5.60 -4.12
N SER A 142 -34.47 -6.92 -4.25
CA SER A 142 -33.84 -7.89 -3.35
C SER A 142 -32.31 -7.91 -3.50
N SER A 143 -31.81 -7.74 -4.73
CA SER A 143 -30.37 -7.68 -4.99
C SER A 143 -29.74 -6.43 -4.40
N VAL A 144 -30.35 -5.27 -4.61
CA VAL A 144 -29.93 -4.00 -4.01
C VAL A 144 -29.89 -4.12 -2.48
N ALA A 145 -30.99 -4.60 -1.87
CA ALA A 145 -31.08 -4.77 -0.41
C ALA A 145 -29.99 -5.73 0.12
N PHE A 146 -29.77 -6.87 -0.55
CA PHE A 146 -28.76 -7.84 -0.15
C PHE A 146 -27.36 -7.24 -0.15
N TYR A 147 -26.93 -6.60 -1.25
CA TYR A 147 -25.59 -6.02 -1.32
C TYR A 147 -25.43 -4.81 -0.41
N LEU A 148 -26.45 -3.98 -0.19
CA LEU A 148 -26.43 -2.90 0.79
C LEU A 148 -26.22 -3.44 2.21
N ILE A 149 -26.91 -4.52 2.59
CA ILE A 149 -26.72 -5.17 3.89
C ILE A 149 -25.29 -5.67 4.03
N LEU A 150 -24.74 -6.31 2.99
CA LEU A 150 -23.33 -6.76 3.00
C LEU A 150 -22.37 -5.60 3.15
N CYS A 151 -22.58 -4.49 2.44
CA CYS A 151 -21.74 -3.29 2.54
C CYS A 151 -21.83 -2.64 3.94
N CYS A 152 -23.03 -2.52 4.51
CA CYS A 152 -23.23 -2.05 5.87
C CYS A 152 -22.52 -2.97 6.89
N TRP A 153 -22.63 -4.28 6.72
CA TRP A 153 -21.97 -5.24 7.58
C TRP A 153 -20.43 -5.10 7.49
N LEU A 154 -19.85 -5.00 6.28
CA LEU A 154 -18.43 -4.79 6.09
C LEU A 154 -17.95 -3.50 6.75
N LEU A 155 -18.69 -2.41 6.60
CA LEU A 155 -18.36 -1.11 7.20
C LEU A 155 -18.40 -1.17 8.72
N LEU A 156 -19.46 -1.72 9.31
CA LEU A 156 -19.64 -1.77 10.77
C LEU A 156 -18.66 -2.74 11.44
N TRP A 157 -18.44 -3.94 10.84
CA TRP A 157 -17.53 -4.94 11.38
C TRP A 157 -16.07 -4.48 11.39
N ASN A 158 -15.67 -3.70 10.40
CA ASN A 158 -14.30 -3.19 10.27
C ASN A 158 -14.16 -1.72 10.65
N TRP A 159 -15.17 -1.13 11.34
CA TRP A 159 -15.22 0.30 11.64
C TRP A 159 -13.95 0.84 12.28
N LYS A 160 -13.33 0.12 13.22
CA LYS A 160 -12.12 0.57 13.93
C LYS A 160 -10.86 0.53 13.06
N ALA A 161 -10.82 -0.34 12.06
CA ALA A 161 -9.64 -0.56 11.22
C ALA A 161 -9.59 0.36 9.99
N LEU A 162 -10.74 0.85 9.52
CA LEU A 162 -10.82 1.68 8.32
C LEU A 162 -10.40 3.12 8.59
N HIS A 163 -9.70 3.72 7.63
CA HIS A 163 -9.34 5.13 7.65
C HIS A 163 -10.59 6.04 7.58
N PRO A 164 -10.64 7.20 8.29
CA PRO A 164 -11.82 8.09 8.35
C PRO A 164 -12.39 8.49 6.99
N LYS A 165 -11.54 8.81 6.00
CA LYS A 165 -11.98 9.16 4.63
C LYS A 165 -12.72 8.02 3.95
N LYS A 166 -12.23 6.77 4.09
CA LYS A 166 -12.88 5.59 3.51
C LYS A 166 -14.22 5.29 4.17
N LYS A 167 -14.32 5.45 5.50
CA LYS A 167 -15.61 5.37 6.21
C LYS A 167 -16.62 6.36 5.69
N PHE A 168 -16.18 7.62 5.50
CA PHE A 168 -17.04 8.67 4.98
C PHE A 168 -17.52 8.35 3.55
N ALA A 169 -16.60 7.94 2.65
CA ALA A 169 -16.93 7.61 1.28
C ALA A 169 -17.95 6.46 1.18
N ILE A 170 -17.70 5.36 1.90
CA ILE A 170 -18.60 4.20 1.93
C ILE A 170 -19.94 4.60 2.57
N GLY A 171 -19.92 5.30 3.70
CA GLY A 171 -21.13 5.75 4.39
C GLY A 171 -21.98 6.68 3.55
N ALA A 172 -21.37 7.68 2.89
CA ALA A 172 -22.08 8.59 1.99
C ALA A 172 -22.73 7.85 0.80
N ALA A 173 -22.01 6.91 0.18
CA ALA A 173 -22.55 6.10 -0.90
C ALA A 173 -23.73 5.24 -0.45
N LEU A 174 -23.64 4.62 0.73
CA LEU A 174 -24.75 3.84 1.30
C LEU A 174 -25.98 4.71 1.59
N VAL A 175 -25.80 5.90 2.15
CA VAL A 175 -26.90 6.84 2.41
C VAL A 175 -27.57 7.26 1.10
N ILE A 176 -26.81 7.57 0.06
CA ILE A 176 -27.33 7.93 -1.27
C ILE A 176 -28.20 6.76 -1.81
N GLU A 177 -27.64 5.54 -1.84
CA GLU A 177 -28.33 4.40 -2.44
C GLU A 177 -29.59 3.99 -1.65
N VAL A 178 -29.51 3.99 -0.32
CA VAL A 178 -30.69 3.74 0.54
C VAL A 178 -31.76 4.80 0.28
N SER A 179 -31.40 6.05 0.16
CA SER A 179 -32.35 7.15 -0.10
C SER A 179 -33.02 7.02 -1.47
N VAL A 180 -32.22 6.71 -2.51
CA VAL A 180 -32.72 6.50 -3.87
C VAL A 180 -33.63 5.27 -3.94
N SER A 181 -33.18 4.14 -3.40
CA SER A 181 -33.94 2.89 -3.40
C SER A 181 -35.26 3.01 -2.62
N ALA A 182 -35.25 3.67 -1.47
CA ALA A 182 -36.46 3.96 -0.69
C ALA A 182 -37.42 4.85 -1.46
N THR A 183 -36.93 5.94 -2.06
CA THR A 183 -37.77 6.86 -2.84
C THR A 183 -38.42 6.14 -4.03
N GLN A 184 -37.66 5.32 -4.75
CA GLN A 184 -38.14 4.57 -5.90
C GLN A 184 -39.13 3.47 -5.49
N ALA A 185 -38.99 2.84 -4.33
CA ALA A 185 -39.93 1.86 -3.80
C ALA A 185 -41.30 2.50 -3.43
N PHE A 186 -41.28 3.74 -2.88
CA PHE A 186 -42.51 4.47 -2.57
C PHE A 186 -43.16 5.14 -3.78
N TYR A 187 -42.35 5.54 -4.76
CA TYR A 187 -42.77 6.25 -5.97
C TYR A 187 -42.21 5.54 -7.22
N PRO A 188 -42.78 4.37 -7.64
CA PRO A 188 -42.24 3.60 -8.75
C PRO A 188 -42.21 4.31 -10.10
N THR A 189 -43.04 5.34 -10.26
CA THR A 189 -43.03 6.20 -11.46
C THR A 189 -41.85 7.16 -11.54
N CYS A 190 -41.15 7.38 -10.42
CA CYS A 190 -39.96 8.20 -10.35
C CYS A 190 -38.71 7.32 -10.56
N LEU A 191 -38.35 7.08 -11.83
CA LEU A 191 -37.13 6.32 -12.16
C LEU A 191 -35.89 7.18 -11.86
N ILE A 192 -35.27 6.95 -10.71
CA ILE A 192 -34.10 7.71 -10.21
C ILE A 192 -32.90 6.80 -9.92
N SER A 193 -32.95 5.53 -10.29
CA SER A 193 -31.85 4.56 -10.13
C SER A 193 -30.55 5.03 -10.77
N GLY A 194 -30.63 5.57 -12.00
CA GLY A 194 -29.46 6.12 -12.71
C GLY A 194 -28.81 7.28 -11.97
N MET A 195 -29.61 8.12 -11.25
CA MET A 195 -29.06 9.17 -10.40
C MET A 195 -28.29 8.61 -9.21
N GLY A 196 -28.81 7.58 -8.55
CA GLY A 196 -28.15 6.89 -7.43
C GLY A 196 -26.79 6.33 -7.84
N ILE A 197 -26.77 5.54 -8.91
CA ILE A 197 -25.55 4.94 -9.47
C ILE A 197 -24.53 6.03 -9.84
N THR A 198 -24.95 7.12 -10.48
CA THR A 198 -24.07 8.21 -10.88
C THR A 198 -23.48 8.91 -9.67
N LEU A 199 -24.28 9.26 -8.66
CA LEU A 199 -23.82 9.93 -7.45
C LEU A 199 -22.89 9.06 -6.62
N MET A 200 -23.19 7.75 -6.48
CA MET A 200 -22.31 6.79 -5.81
C MET A 200 -20.95 6.69 -6.51
N THR A 201 -20.97 6.51 -7.83
CA THR A 201 -19.75 6.39 -8.62
C THR A 201 -18.91 7.67 -8.55
N LEU A 202 -19.55 8.84 -8.65
CA LEU A 202 -18.91 10.14 -8.50
C LEU A 202 -18.32 10.33 -7.10
N SER A 203 -19.05 9.92 -6.05
CA SER A 203 -18.55 9.96 -4.68
C SER A 203 -17.27 9.13 -4.51
N TYR A 204 -17.22 7.91 -5.05
CA TYR A 204 -16.02 7.08 -4.99
C TYR A 204 -14.88 7.65 -5.83
N TYR A 205 -15.17 8.16 -7.02
CA TYR A 205 -14.16 8.81 -7.84
C TYR A 205 -13.52 9.98 -7.10
N LEU A 206 -14.31 10.91 -6.58
CA LEU A 206 -13.81 12.13 -5.93
C LEU A 206 -13.07 11.85 -4.61
N THR A 207 -13.50 10.83 -3.86
CA THR A 207 -12.94 10.58 -2.51
C THR A 207 -11.82 9.54 -2.48
N LEU A 208 -11.85 8.55 -3.37
CA LEU A 208 -10.96 7.39 -3.31
C LEU A 208 -10.06 7.23 -4.54
N GLU A 209 -10.55 7.62 -5.72
CA GLU A 209 -9.89 7.34 -7.00
C GLU A 209 -9.27 8.57 -7.66
N ASN A 210 -9.49 9.78 -7.14
CA ASN A 210 -8.96 11.00 -7.73
C ASN A 210 -7.42 11.05 -7.57
N PRO A 211 -6.64 11.03 -8.67
CA PRO A 211 -5.18 10.99 -8.62
C PRO A 211 -4.57 12.26 -8.01
N ASP A 212 -5.23 13.40 -8.13
CA ASP A 212 -4.71 14.67 -7.62
C ASP A 212 -4.79 14.74 -6.10
N ILE A 213 -5.87 14.20 -5.51
CA ILE A 213 -5.98 14.06 -4.04
C ILE A 213 -4.92 13.10 -3.51
N LEU A 214 -4.72 11.96 -4.17
CA LEU A 214 -3.69 10.98 -3.80
C LEU A 214 -2.27 11.57 -3.91
N ARG A 215 -1.99 12.34 -4.96
CA ARG A 215 -0.70 13.04 -5.14
C ARG A 215 -0.49 14.11 -4.09
N ALA A 216 -1.52 14.90 -3.77
CA ALA A 216 -1.45 15.91 -2.71
C ALA A 216 -1.13 15.28 -1.34
N GLU A 217 -1.78 14.17 -0.98
CA GLU A 217 -1.50 13.44 0.26
C GLU A 217 -0.07 12.89 0.32
N LEU A 218 0.43 12.30 -0.78
CA LEU A 218 1.80 11.82 -0.88
C LEU A 218 2.82 12.97 -0.76
N THR A 219 2.52 14.14 -1.33
CA THR A 219 3.37 15.32 -1.26
C THR A 219 3.39 15.88 0.16
N GLU A 220 2.23 15.95 0.84
CA GLU A 220 2.14 16.38 2.23
C GLU A 220 2.93 15.44 3.17
N GLN A 221 2.81 14.12 2.98
CA GLN A 221 3.59 13.16 3.75
C GLN A 221 5.10 13.32 3.53
N LYS A 222 5.53 13.51 2.28
CA LYS A 222 6.94 13.79 1.96
C LYS A 222 7.43 15.09 2.59
N MET A 223 6.64 16.17 2.52
CA MET A 223 6.97 17.46 3.14
C MET A 223 7.05 17.36 4.65
N SER A 224 6.12 16.65 5.29
CA SER A 224 6.14 16.38 6.73
C SER A 224 7.38 15.60 7.15
N MET A 225 7.77 14.59 6.37
CA MET A 225 8.98 13.81 6.61
C MET A 225 10.26 14.65 6.45
N LEU A 226 10.33 15.51 5.43
CA LEU A 226 11.43 16.45 5.22
C LEU A 226 11.50 17.48 6.35
N TYR A 227 10.36 17.99 6.81
CA TYR A 227 10.29 18.92 7.94
C TYR A 227 10.82 18.28 9.24
N LEU A 228 10.41 17.04 9.55
CA LEU A 228 10.92 16.30 10.70
C LEU A 228 12.44 16.07 10.59
N LYS A 229 12.94 15.72 9.40
CA LYS A 229 14.38 15.56 9.14
C LYS A 229 15.16 16.88 9.31
N SER A 230 14.53 18.03 8.98
CA SER A 230 15.17 19.36 9.09
C SER A 230 15.22 19.92 10.52
N GLN A 231 14.47 19.34 11.48
CA GLN A 231 14.48 19.81 12.87
C GLN A 231 15.85 19.60 13.57
N VAL A 232 16.64 18.64 13.10
CA VAL A 232 18.04 18.51 13.53
C VAL A 232 18.89 19.34 12.56
N ASN A 233 19.33 20.53 12.97
CA ASN A 233 20.22 21.35 12.15
C ASN A 233 21.65 20.76 12.21
N PRO A 234 22.12 20.06 11.15
CA PRO A 234 23.41 19.39 11.20
C PRO A 234 24.55 20.38 11.39
N HIS A 235 24.43 21.57 10.81
CA HIS A 235 25.43 22.63 10.91
C HIS A 235 25.60 23.15 12.36
N PHE A 236 24.50 23.26 13.10
CA PHE A 236 24.55 23.60 14.53
C PHE A 236 25.25 22.52 15.35
N LEU A 237 24.98 21.26 15.07
CA LEU A 237 25.62 20.12 15.71
C LEU A 237 27.14 20.13 15.46
N TYR A 238 27.58 20.27 14.21
CA TYR A 238 29.00 20.32 13.88
C TYR A 238 29.71 21.47 14.58
N ASN A 239 29.16 22.70 14.50
CA ASN A 239 29.74 23.84 15.09
C ASN A 239 29.88 23.74 16.62
N THR A 240 28.85 23.13 17.26
CA THR A 240 28.87 22.92 18.70
C THR A 240 29.94 21.89 19.09
N LEU A 241 30.02 20.76 18.40
CA LEU A 241 31.03 19.73 18.64
C LEU A 241 32.43 20.23 18.36
N ASP A 242 32.63 21.00 17.29
CA ASP A 242 33.91 21.58 16.95
C ASP A 242 34.37 22.62 17.99
N THR A 243 33.45 23.42 18.52
CA THR A 243 33.73 24.34 19.63
C THR A 243 34.20 23.59 20.88
N ILE A 244 33.54 22.47 21.23
CA ILE A 244 33.93 21.63 22.38
C ILE A 244 35.32 20.99 22.11
N ARG A 245 35.58 20.54 20.89
CA ARG A 245 36.88 20.00 20.47
C ARG A 245 38.01 21.01 20.66
N ILE A 246 37.81 22.26 20.19
CA ILE A 246 38.78 23.34 20.36
C ILE A 246 39.02 23.61 21.84
N GLN A 247 37.97 23.62 22.67
CA GLN A 247 38.11 23.83 24.11
C GLN A 247 38.90 22.69 24.78
N ALA A 248 38.67 21.42 24.37
CA ALA A 248 39.44 20.27 24.84
C ALA A 248 40.94 20.40 24.46
N GLN A 249 41.24 20.87 23.23
CA GLN A 249 42.59 21.11 22.81
C GLN A 249 43.29 22.22 23.64
N LEU A 250 42.57 23.31 23.92
CA LEU A 250 43.09 24.41 24.75
C LEU A 250 43.38 23.94 26.20
N ASN A 251 42.61 22.99 26.68
CA ASN A 251 42.84 22.39 28.00
C ASN A 251 43.89 21.25 27.98
N ASN A 252 44.57 21.01 26.85
CA ASN A 252 45.51 19.91 26.63
C ASN A 252 44.89 18.49 26.82
N ASP A 253 43.56 18.34 26.66
CA ASP A 253 42.87 17.05 26.73
C ASP A 253 42.80 16.43 25.33
N LYS A 254 43.96 15.89 24.90
CA LYS A 254 44.05 15.22 23.60
C LYS A 254 43.04 14.09 23.39
N PRO A 255 42.83 13.16 24.33
CA PRO A 255 41.90 12.07 24.14
C PRO A 255 40.47 12.54 23.83
N VAL A 256 40.00 13.58 24.54
CA VAL A 256 38.66 14.15 24.29
C VAL A 256 38.60 14.88 22.95
N ALA A 257 39.65 15.61 22.59
CA ALA A 257 39.72 16.30 21.30
C ALA A 257 39.71 15.31 20.11
N ASP A 258 40.45 14.20 20.21
CA ASP A 258 40.50 13.16 19.17
C ASP A 258 39.13 12.42 19.05
N LEU A 259 38.46 12.12 20.16
CA LEU A 259 37.13 11.53 20.16
C LEU A 259 36.08 12.43 19.50
N LEU A 260 36.14 13.74 19.81
CA LEU A 260 35.22 14.73 19.22
C LEU A 260 35.49 14.89 17.72
N MET A 261 36.75 14.80 17.26
CA MET A 261 37.06 14.82 15.84
C MET A 261 36.39 13.66 15.09
N ARG A 262 36.58 12.44 15.58
CA ARG A 262 35.92 11.23 15.03
C ARG A 262 34.41 11.36 15.01
N LEU A 263 33.82 11.93 16.06
CA LEU A 263 32.36 12.14 16.13
C LEU A 263 31.89 13.17 15.10
N VAL A 264 32.63 14.25 14.89
CA VAL A 264 32.32 15.25 13.85
C VAL A 264 32.41 14.63 12.46
N ASP A 265 33.46 13.83 12.19
CA ASP A 265 33.62 13.15 10.90
C ASP A 265 32.49 12.15 10.63
N PHE A 266 32.12 11.33 11.61
CA PHE A 266 30.96 10.43 11.51
C PHE A 266 29.67 11.19 11.17
N PHE A 267 29.38 12.29 11.89
CA PHE A 267 28.17 13.08 11.59
C PHE A 267 28.24 13.73 10.21
N ARG A 268 29.40 14.22 9.78
CA ARG A 268 29.57 14.81 8.46
C ARG A 268 29.28 13.80 7.35
N LEU A 269 29.75 12.57 7.47
CA LEU A 269 29.49 11.50 6.53
C LEU A 269 28.00 11.10 6.57
N SER A 270 27.40 10.95 7.75
CA SER A 270 26.00 10.53 7.90
C SER A 270 24.98 11.51 7.31
N VAL A 271 25.29 12.81 7.24
CA VAL A 271 24.38 13.85 6.71
C VAL A 271 24.57 14.09 5.22
N LYS A 272 25.77 13.83 4.69
CA LYS A 272 26.15 14.12 3.30
C LYS A 272 25.35 13.31 2.26
N VAL A 273 24.70 12.24 2.67
CA VAL A 273 24.11 11.27 1.76
C VAL A 273 22.58 11.41 1.67
N ASP A 274 22.12 12.17 0.67
CA ASP A 274 20.68 12.31 0.35
C ASP A 274 20.25 11.40 -0.83
N ARG A 275 21.11 10.46 -1.23
CA ARG A 275 20.88 9.53 -2.34
C ARG A 275 20.38 8.19 -1.83
N GLN A 276 19.54 7.52 -2.63
CA GLN A 276 19.05 6.17 -2.30
C GLN A 276 20.10 5.08 -2.53
N MET A 277 20.97 5.28 -3.52
CA MET A 277 22.10 4.41 -3.86
C MET A 277 23.39 5.22 -3.73
N VAL A 278 24.44 4.59 -3.20
CA VAL A 278 25.78 5.16 -2.97
C VAL A 278 26.83 4.15 -3.42
N ALA A 279 28.08 4.59 -3.65
CA ALA A 279 29.18 3.64 -3.85
C ALA A 279 29.41 2.81 -2.57
N LEU A 280 29.85 1.57 -2.72
CA LEU A 280 30.18 0.73 -1.58
C LEU A 280 31.26 1.37 -0.70
N ASP A 281 32.23 2.05 -1.31
CA ASP A 281 33.26 2.81 -0.60
C ASP A 281 32.68 3.90 0.32
N ASP A 282 31.65 4.63 -0.12
CA ASP A 282 30.99 5.65 0.70
C ASP A 282 30.27 5.03 1.92
N GLU A 283 29.66 3.85 1.75
CA GLU A 283 28.99 3.11 2.83
C GLU A 283 30.01 2.53 3.81
N LEU A 284 31.15 2.05 3.32
CA LEU A 284 32.26 1.57 4.14
C LEU A 284 32.93 2.70 4.90
N GLU A 285 33.16 3.88 4.28
CA GLU A 285 33.74 5.06 4.94
C GLU A 285 32.88 5.48 6.15
N LEU A 286 31.56 5.52 5.98
CA LEU A 286 30.63 5.79 7.09
C LEU A 286 30.71 4.73 8.19
N LEU A 287 30.80 3.46 7.80
CA LEU A 287 30.90 2.35 8.74
C LEU A 287 32.22 2.36 9.52
N GLU A 288 33.32 2.65 8.84
CA GLU A 288 34.65 2.80 9.46
C GLU A 288 34.64 3.91 10.52
N ALA A 289 34.09 5.10 10.19
CA ALA A 289 33.96 6.20 11.14
C ALA A 289 33.11 5.81 12.35
N TYR A 290 32.04 5.03 12.17
CA TYR A 290 31.23 4.49 13.26
C TYR A 290 32.03 3.50 14.12
N MET A 291 32.72 2.55 13.50
CA MET A 291 33.49 1.53 14.19
C MET A 291 34.68 2.10 14.94
N GLU A 292 35.34 3.13 14.43
CA GLU A 292 36.39 3.86 15.14
C GLU A 292 35.90 4.45 16.49
N LEU A 293 34.67 5.01 16.50
CA LEU A 293 34.05 5.51 17.74
C LEU A 293 33.76 4.35 18.72
N MET A 294 33.26 3.22 18.19
CA MET A 294 32.94 2.06 19.01
C MET A 294 34.19 1.38 19.57
N CYS A 295 35.25 1.23 18.80
CA CYS A 295 36.54 0.68 19.24
C CYS A 295 37.22 1.58 20.27
N TYR A 296 37.11 2.91 20.12
CA TYR A 296 37.61 3.85 21.12
C TYR A 296 36.86 3.67 22.48
N ARG A 297 35.54 3.49 22.42
CA ARG A 297 34.72 3.29 23.61
C ARG A 297 34.94 1.91 24.26
N TYR A 298 35.25 0.91 23.44
CA TYR A 298 35.40 -0.50 23.86
C TYR A 298 36.76 -1.04 23.35
N PRO A 299 37.86 -0.90 24.11
CA PRO A 299 39.19 -1.23 23.66
C PRO A 299 39.42 -2.72 23.28
N GLU A 300 38.59 -3.62 23.73
CA GLU A 300 38.65 -5.06 23.39
C GLU A 300 37.77 -5.42 22.18
N LEU A 301 37.19 -4.43 21.50
CA LEU A 301 36.48 -4.57 20.24
C LEU A 301 37.42 -4.30 19.08
N SER A 302 37.41 -5.18 18.05
CA SER A 302 38.10 -4.96 16.78
C SER A 302 37.15 -5.06 15.60
N CYS A 303 37.54 -4.44 14.50
CA CYS A 303 36.82 -4.52 13.25
C CYS A 303 37.80 -4.77 12.11
N ASP A 304 37.54 -5.78 11.30
CA ASP A 304 38.38 -6.18 10.17
C ASP A 304 37.57 -6.06 8.87
N TYR A 305 38.24 -5.65 7.78
CA TYR A 305 37.64 -5.47 6.46
C TYR A 305 38.39 -6.30 5.43
N ASP A 306 37.66 -7.15 4.69
CA ASP A 306 38.16 -7.95 3.58
C ASP A 306 37.28 -7.68 2.35
N ILE A 307 37.65 -6.65 1.60
CA ILE A 307 36.84 -6.10 0.51
C ILE A 307 37.55 -6.33 -0.82
N ASP A 308 36.87 -6.97 -1.77
CA ASP A 308 37.37 -7.09 -3.15
C ASP A 308 37.53 -5.66 -3.75
N PRO A 309 38.76 -5.28 -4.16
CA PRO A 309 39.04 -3.93 -4.66
C PRO A 309 38.19 -3.50 -5.86
N ASP A 310 37.69 -4.47 -6.64
CA ASP A 310 36.84 -4.19 -7.81
C ASP A 310 35.42 -3.75 -7.41
N LEU A 311 34.99 -3.89 -6.15
CA LEU A 311 33.62 -3.65 -5.71
C LEU A 311 33.41 -2.24 -5.13
N GLY A 312 34.44 -1.47 -4.83
CA GLY A 312 34.32 -0.18 -4.17
C GLY A 312 33.38 0.83 -4.88
N GLY A 313 33.42 0.86 -6.20
CA GLY A 313 32.56 1.73 -7.02
C GLY A 313 31.14 1.20 -7.26
N VAL A 314 30.81 -0.05 -6.89
CA VAL A 314 29.49 -0.64 -7.12
C VAL A 314 28.43 0.06 -6.28
N LEU A 315 27.30 0.41 -6.90
CA LEU A 315 26.20 1.09 -6.21
C LEU A 315 25.43 0.15 -5.28
N VAL A 316 25.33 0.53 -4.02
CA VAL A 316 24.58 -0.20 -2.98
C VAL A 316 23.49 0.72 -2.38
N PRO A 317 22.40 0.16 -1.82
CA PRO A 317 21.45 0.96 -1.08
C PRO A 317 22.12 1.60 0.15
N ASN A 318 21.90 2.90 0.33
CA ASN A 318 22.44 3.65 1.44
C ASN A 318 21.95 3.17 2.81
N PHE A 319 22.79 3.21 3.85
CA PHE A 319 22.49 2.79 5.22
C PHE A 319 22.01 1.32 5.35
N ILE A 320 22.71 0.39 4.71
CA ILE A 320 22.43 -1.04 4.87
C ILE A 320 23.43 -1.73 5.79
N LEU A 321 24.69 -1.30 5.85
CA LEU A 321 25.73 -1.95 6.65
C LEU A 321 25.66 -1.54 8.12
N GLN A 322 25.52 -0.26 8.41
CA GLN A 322 25.52 0.26 9.78
C GLN A 322 24.46 -0.43 10.67
N PRO A 323 23.17 -0.59 10.27
CA PRO A 323 22.18 -1.26 11.11
C PRO A 323 22.50 -2.74 11.39
N ILE A 324 23.18 -3.41 10.47
CA ILE A 324 23.60 -4.81 10.65
C ILE A 324 24.73 -4.89 11.67
N VAL A 325 25.75 -4.03 11.54
CA VAL A 325 26.87 -3.96 12.49
C VAL A 325 26.37 -3.54 13.87
N GLU A 326 25.47 -2.56 13.97
CA GLU A 326 24.83 -2.20 15.25
C GLU A 326 24.15 -3.40 15.92
N ASN A 327 23.46 -4.26 15.15
CA ASN A 327 22.86 -5.48 15.67
C ASN A 327 23.91 -6.48 16.17
N SER A 328 25.02 -6.67 15.44
CA SER A 328 26.12 -7.53 15.87
C SER A 328 26.73 -7.02 17.18
N LEU A 329 26.89 -5.72 17.36
CA LEU A 329 27.37 -5.12 18.59
C LEU A 329 26.39 -5.29 19.75
N LEU A 330 25.10 -4.95 19.53
CA LEU A 330 24.08 -4.93 20.58
C LEU A 330 23.61 -6.32 21.00
N HIS A 331 23.51 -7.25 20.06
CA HIS A 331 22.97 -8.59 20.31
C HIS A 331 24.05 -9.66 20.37
N GLY A 332 25.11 -9.54 19.56
CA GLY A 332 26.22 -10.47 19.55
C GLY A 332 27.21 -10.21 20.70
N LEU A 333 27.75 -8.99 20.78
CA LEU A 333 28.91 -8.67 21.62
C LEU A 333 28.59 -8.01 22.98
N LYS A 334 27.44 -7.36 23.12
CA LYS A 334 27.06 -6.69 24.37
C LYS A 334 27.11 -7.61 25.58
N ASN A 335 26.61 -8.84 25.46
CA ASN A 335 26.60 -9.83 26.56
C ASN A 335 28.01 -10.32 26.92
N LYS A 336 28.99 -10.14 26.04
CA LYS A 336 30.42 -10.41 26.27
C LYS A 336 31.18 -9.14 26.69
N GLY A 337 30.51 -8.06 27.07
CA GLY A 337 31.14 -6.78 27.45
C GLY A 337 31.83 -6.08 26.27
N TYR A 338 31.37 -6.33 25.02
CA TYR A 338 31.95 -5.87 23.76
C TYR A 338 33.38 -6.38 23.50
N LYS A 339 33.70 -7.57 24.05
CA LYS A 339 34.97 -8.27 23.76
C LYS A 339 34.79 -9.17 22.55
N GLY A 340 35.51 -8.90 21.49
CA GLY A 340 35.46 -9.68 20.27
C GLY A 340 35.67 -8.86 19.02
N SER A 341 35.35 -9.44 17.85
CA SER A 341 35.55 -8.81 16.56
C SER A 341 34.30 -8.84 15.70
N VAL A 342 34.21 -7.86 14.82
CA VAL A 342 33.28 -7.83 13.67
C VAL A 342 34.14 -7.84 12.42
N CYS A 343 33.84 -8.72 11.48
CA CYS A 343 34.52 -8.82 10.19
C CYS A 343 33.52 -8.51 9.07
N ILE A 344 33.84 -7.59 8.19
CA ILE A 344 33.06 -7.23 7.02
C ILE A 344 33.80 -7.72 5.78
N THR A 345 33.17 -8.63 5.02
CA THR A 345 33.70 -9.19 3.78
C THR A 345 32.79 -8.79 2.63
N ALA A 346 33.33 -8.27 1.53
CA ALA A 346 32.57 -8.04 0.30
C ALA A 346 33.25 -8.76 -0.87
N GLN A 347 32.51 -9.61 -1.57
CA GLN A 347 33.01 -10.42 -2.66
C GLN A 347 31.97 -10.57 -3.78
N LYS A 348 32.42 -10.88 -5.00
CA LYS A 348 31.52 -11.26 -6.09
C LYS A 348 30.83 -12.58 -5.73
N SER A 349 29.53 -12.67 -6.00
CA SER A 349 28.80 -13.90 -5.72
C SER A 349 29.33 -15.07 -6.55
N THR A 350 29.53 -16.21 -5.92
CA THR A 350 29.93 -17.44 -6.62
C THR A 350 28.76 -18.12 -7.33
N GLU A 351 27.53 -17.79 -6.95
CA GLU A 351 26.30 -18.38 -7.50
C GLU A 351 25.71 -17.54 -8.64
N TYR A 352 25.89 -16.21 -8.60
CA TYR A 352 25.29 -15.26 -9.55
C TYR A 352 26.34 -14.28 -10.08
N ASN A 353 26.58 -14.30 -11.40
CA ASN A 353 27.61 -13.47 -12.03
C ASN A 353 27.35 -11.94 -11.98
N ASP A 354 26.09 -11.53 -11.76
CA ASP A 354 25.63 -10.14 -11.73
C ASP A 354 25.36 -9.63 -10.30
N LYS A 355 25.81 -10.40 -9.27
CA LYS A 355 25.56 -10.06 -7.87
C LYS A 355 26.84 -10.10 -7.06
N MET A 356 26.82 -9.35 -5.97
CA MET A 356 27.83 -9.40 -4.91
C MET A 356 27.20 -9.84 -3.60
N GLU A 357 28.02 -10.40 -2.73
CA GLU A 357 27.66 -10.77 -1.37
C GLU A 357 28.48 -9.99 -0.38
N ILE A 358 27.82 -9.34 0.59
CA ILE A 358 28.46 -8.73 1.73
C ILE A 358 28.15 -9.55 2.96
N LEU A 359 29.18 -9.93 3.70
CA LEU A 359 29.10 -10.71 4.92
C LEU A 359 29.51 -9.82 6.10
N VAL A 360 28.67 -9.78 7.14
CA VAL A 360 29.01 -9.15 8.41
C VAL A 360 28.99 -10.25 9.48
N SER A 361 30.19 -10.64 9.92
CA SER A 361 30.41 -11.73 10.87
C SER A 361 30.85 -11.19 12.22
N ASP A 362 30.23 -11.63 13.30
CA ASP A 362 30.65 -11.33 14.67
C ASP A 362 31.14 -12.56 15.43
N THR A 363 31.93 -12.34 16.47
CA THR A 363 32.36 -13.39 17.43
C THR A 363 31.53 -13.38 18.70
N GLY A 364 30.26 -12.99 18.57
CA GLY A 364 29.32 -12.83 19.64
C GLY A 364 28.81 -14.13 20.27
N SER A 365 27.67 -14.05 20.96
CA SER A 365 27.08 -15.17 21.70
C SER A 365 26.12 -16.04 20.87
N GLY A 366 26.02 -15.79 19.54
CA GLY A 366 25.08 -16.50 18.69
C GLY A 366 23.61 -16.10 18.91
N PHE A 367 22.70 -16.88 18.36
CA PHE A 367 21.28 -16.68 18.56
C PHE A 367 20.81 -17.29 19.88
N ALA A 368 19.90 -16.59 20.59
CA ALA A 368 19.11 -17.22 21.63
C ALA A 368 18.14 -18.24 21.00
N GLU A 369 17.75 -19.26 21.78
CA GLU A 369 16.87 -20.33 21.34
C GLU A 369 15.57 -19.79 20.68
N GLY A 370 15.25 -20.27 19.49
CA GLY A 370 14.08 -19.84 18.69
C GLY A 370 14.15 -18.42 18.10
N LYS A 371 15.25 -17.68 18.29
CA LYS A 371 15.38 -16.31 17.78
C LYS A 371 15.65 -16.26 16.29
N LYS A 372 16.42 -17.22 15.79
CA LYS A 372 16.74 -17.35 14.36
C LYS A 372 15.48 -17.54 13.52
N GLU A 373 14.61 -18.48 13.93
CA GLU A 373 13.35 -18.77 13.24
C GLU A 373 12.41 -17.55 13.24
N GLN A 374 12.40 -16.77 14.32
CA GLN A 374 11.62 -15.53 14.39
C GLN A 374 12.14 -14.48 13.37
N ILE A 375 13.47 -14.33 13.26
CA ILE A 375 14.08 -13.39 12.32
C ILE A 375 13.81 -13.86 10.88
N ASP A 376 13.98 -15.13 10.58
CA ASP A 376 13.75 -15.71 9.25
C ASP A 376 12.28 -15.51 8.81
N GLN A 377 11.31 -15.78 9.69
CA GLN A 377 9.90 -15.53 9.44
C GLN A 377 9.61 -14.04 9.23
N MET A 378 10.24 -13.16 9.99
CA MET A 378 10.11 -11.71 9.86
C MET A 378 10.64 -11.23 8.51
N LEU A 379 11.81 -11.72 8.08
CA LEU A 379 12.43 -11.35 6.80
C LEU A 379 11.63 -11.88 5.59
N GLN A 380 11.05 -13.09 5.68
CA GLN A 380 10.17 -13.65 4.65
C GLN A 380 8.85 -12.87 4.52
N ASN A 381 8.29 -12.41 5.64
CA ASN A 381 7.01 -11.68 5.67
C ASN A 381 7.16 -10.15 5.64
N TYR A 382 8.31 -9.64 5.19
CA TYR A 382 8.67 -8.22 5.24
C TYR A 382 7.63 -7.26 4.63
N ALA A 383 6.84 -7.72 3.63
CA ALA A 383 5.83 -6.92 2.94
C ALA A 383 4.50 -6.80 3.71
N ARG A 384 4.21 -7.73 4.64
CA ARG A 384 2.91 -7.85 5.33
C ARG A 384 2.88 -7.23 6.73
N GLN A 385 4.03 -6.94 7.30
CA GLN A 385 4.10 -6.40 8.68
C GLN A 385 4.14 -4.88 8.68
N ALA A 386 3.02 -4.24 9.07
CA ALA A 386 3.07 -2.89 9.61
C ALA A 386 3.79 -2.96 10.99
N PRO A 387 4.67 -1.99 11.30
CA PRO A 387 5.55 -2.08 12.46
C PRO A 387 4.75 -1.90 13.77
N LYS A 388 4.38 -3.01 14.40
CA LYS A 388 4.15 -3.11 15.85
C LYS A 388 5.34 -3.76 16.53
N LEU A 389 6.54 -3.61 15.98
CA LEU A 389 7.77 -4.19 16.52
C LEU A 389 8.44 -3.16 17.39
N GLU A 390 8.61 -3.50 18.67
CA GLU A 390 9.38 -2.72 19.63
C GLU A 390 10.88 -2.86 19.31
N GLY A 391 11.60 -1.73 19.27
CA GLY A 391 13.05 -1.69 19.29
C GLY A 391 13.80 -2.05 17.99
N ASN A 392 14.98 -2.66 18.12
CA ASN A 392 16.00 -2.87 17.08
C ASN A 392 15.59 -3.76 15.89
N SER A 393 14.51 -4.53 15.99
CA SER A 393 13.97 -5.35 14.88
C SER A 393 13.51 -4.51 13.69
N ILE A 394 13.27 -3.20 13.89
CA ILE A 394 12.89 -2.24 12.84
C ILE A 394 14.06 -1.99 11.87
N GLY A 395 15.30 -1.95 12.38
CA GLY A 395 16.50 -1.71 11.57
C GLY A 395 16.71 -2.81 10.52
N ILE A 396 16.71 -4.07 10.94
CA ILE A 396 16.88 -5.25 10.05
C ILE A 396 15.78 -5.30 8.99
N LEU A 397 14.53 -5.08 9.38
CA LEU A 397 13.39 -5.11 8.47
C LEU A 397 13.48 -3.97 7.42
N ASN A 398 13.98 -2.81 7.83
CA ASN A 398 14.18 -1.68 6.92
C ASN A 398 15.30 -1.98 5.91
N VAL A 399 16.39 -2.61 6.32
CA VAL A 399 17.45 -3.08 5.42
C VAL A 399 16.87 -4.07 4.40
N GLN A 400 16.15 -5.10 4.84
CA GLN A 400 15.52 -6.07 3.95
C GLN A 400 14.57 -5.40 2.93
N LYS A 401 13.70 -4.49 3.39
CA LYS A 401 12.78 -3.75 2.51
C LYS A 401 13.53 -2.91 1.48
N ARG A 402 14.62 -2.25 1.89
CA ARG A 402 15.44 -1.40 1.03
C ARG A 402 16.15 -2.23 -0.03
N ILE A 403 16.77 -3.36 0.34
CA ILE A 403 17.40 -4.29 -0.61
C ILE A 403 16.37 -4.80 -1.62
N LYS A 404 15.21 -5.29 -1.17
CA LYS A 404 14.16 -5.81 -2.06
C LYS A 404 13.60 -4.76 -3.01
N LEU A 405 13.51 -3.51 -2.55
CA LEU A 405 12.98 -2.38 -3.34
C LEU A 405 13.97 -1.91 -4.41
N LEU A 406 15.26 -1.80 -4.07
CA LEU A 406 16.29 -1.17 -4.91
C LEU A 406 17.09 -2.19 -5.73
N CYS A 407 17.32 -3.41 -5.19
CA CYS A 407 18.11 -4.44 -5.85
C CYS A 407 17.27 -5.61 -6.42
N GLY A 408 15.94 -5.58 -6.20
CA GLY A 408 15.05 -6.59 -6.76
C GLY A 408 14.71 -7.75 -5.82
N LYS A 409 13.75 -8.59 -6.26
CA LYS A 409 13.16 -9.63 -5.41
C LYS A 409 14.12 -10.78 -5.08
N GLU A 410 15.13 -11.02 -5.91
CA GLU A 410 16.10 -12.09 -5.73
C GLU A 410 17.25 -11.73 -4.79
N CYS A 411 17.47 -10.42 -4.54
CA CYS A 411 18.41 -9.91 -3.54
C CYS A 411 17.77 -9.94 -2.14
N GLY A 412 18.58 -9.90 -1.07
CA GLY A 412 18.02 -9.90 0.29
C GLY A 412 19.04 -10.14 1.38
N LEU A 413 18.53 -10.21 2.61
CA LEU A 413 19.26 -10.39 3.85
C LEU A 413 18.82 -11.70 4.51
N TRP A 414 19.79 -12.49 5.01
CA TRP A 414 19.55 -13.64 5.87
C TRP A 414 20.71 -13.81 6.87
N TYR A 415 20.57 -14.73 7.80
CA TYR A 415 21.54 -14.95 8.87
C TYR A 415 21.92 -16.41 9.01
N THR A 416 23.19 -16.65 9.35
CA THR A 416 23.72 -17.99 9.71
C THR A 416 24.53 -17.91 11.00
N GLU A 417 24.64 -19.03 11.72
CA GLU A 417 25.62 -19.17 12.79
C GLU A 417 26.98 -19.45 12.18
N ASN A 418 28.04 -18.90 12.77
CA ASN A 418 29.40 -19.12 12.30
C ASN A 418 30.19 -20.04 13.22
N ALA A 419 31.36 -20.48 12.74
CA ALA A 419 32.23 -21.44 13.45
C ALA A 419 32.78 -20.87 14.81
N SER A 420 32.78 -19.54 14.98
CA SER A 420 33.23 -18.88 16.22
C SER A 420 32.13 -18.83 17.27
N GLY A 421 30.95 -19.38 17.00
CA GLY A 421 29.78 -19.33 17.88
C GLY A 421 29.02 -18.02 17.84
N GLY A 422 29.38 -17.10 16.94
CA GLY A 422 28.67 -15.85 16.67
C GLY A 422 27.71 -15.97 15.47
N VAL A 423 27.32 -14.84 14.89
CA VAL A 423 26.38 -14.75 13.77
C VAL A 423 27.05 -14.12 12.58
N THR A 424 26.68 -14.61 11.37
CA THR A 424 26.99 -13.96 10.10
C THR A 424 25.71 -13.51 9.43
N ALA A 425 25.61 -12.21 9.15
CA ALA A 425 24.58 -11.63 8.28
C ALA A 425 25.09 -11.66 6.83
N HIS A 426 24.26 -12.15 5.93
CA HIS A 426 24.51 -12.22 4.49
C HIS A 426 23.64 -11.24 3.76
N LEU A 427 24.21 -10.34 2.97
CA LEU A 427 23.51 -9.39 2.12
C LEU A 427 23.84 -9.73 0.66
N LEU A 428 22.86 -10.22 -0.09
CA LEU A 428 22.98 -10.43 -1.54
C LEU A 428 22.43 -9.21 -2.27
N LEU A 429 23.26 -8.56 -3.09
CA LEU A 429 22.97 -7.33 -3.79
C LEU A 429 23.23 -7.48 -5.29
N GLY A 430 22.46 -6.76 -6.14
CA GLY A 430 22.80 -6.66 -7.57
C GLY A 430 23.97 -5.71 -7.77
N MET A 431 24.86 -6.02 -8.71
CA MET A 431 25.91 -5.11 -9.14
C MET A 431 25.36 -4.14 -10.18
N TYR A 432 25.31 -2.86 -9.84
CA TYR A 432 24.91 -1.76 -10.71
C TYR A 432 26.10 -0.83 -10.90
N ASP A 433 26.41 -0.51 -12.15
CA ASP A 433 27.46 0.44 -12.53
C ASP A 433 26.99 1.90 -12.34
#